data_0f5658256e51f14118a907c6be8cd147
#
_entry.id   0f5658256e51f14118a907c6be8cd147
#
_cell.length_a   1.000
_cell.length_b   1.000
_cell.length_c   1.000
_cell.angle_alpha   90.00
_cell.angle_beta   90.00
_cell.angle_gamma   90.00
#
_symmetry.space_group_name_H-M   'P 1'
#
loop_
_entity.id
_entity.type
_entity.pdbx_description
1 polymer ?
#
loop_
_entity_poly.entity_id
_entity_poly.type
_entity_poly.pdbx_seq_one_letter_code
_entity_poly.pdbx_strand_id
1 'polypeptide(L)'
;KRRPLVTGEVSPAEAMVFGLVLGALSIAWFAVLVNFVAAWLTLAAILLYVVFYTIVLKRRTSQNIVWGGAAGCMPVLIGWSAVTGGLDWAALVLFGIIFLWTPPHYWPLSMRFRDDYAAAGVPMLPVVAGEKRVASEMVAYAVAMVACSLILIPVGGMGWGYTVIAALSGIWFVYVCVKLYRLAVDPQQQGIASRAPAMKVSHASIT
;
A
#
# COMPACT_ATOMS: atom_id res chain seq x y z
N LYS A 1 -12.05 -8.19 17.93
CA LYS A 1 -12.30 -7.56 19.26
C LYS A 1 -11.52 -8.22 20.41
N ARG A 2 -10.63 -9.14 20.12
CA ARG A 2 -9.73 -9.77 21.12
C ARG A 2 -8.28 -9.30 20.92
N ARG A 3 -8.07 -7.98 20.88
CA ARG A 3 -6.71 -7.44 20.82
C ARG A 3 -6.20 -7.21 22.23
N PRO A 4 -4.97 -7.62 22.59
CA PRO A 4 -4.42 -7.55 23.95
C PRO A 4 -4.54 -6.17 24.60
N LEU A 5 -4.35 -5.08 23.83
CA LEU A 5 -4.55 -3.71 24.30
C LEU A 5 -6.02 -3.38 24.64
N VAL A 6 -6.97 -4.00 23.91
CA VAL A 6 -8.42 -3.74 24.12
C VAL A 6 -8.96 -4.59 25.26
N THR A 7 -8.39 -5.79 25.45
CA THR A 7 -8.74 -6.72 26.55
C THR A 7 -8.04 -6.35 27.86
N GLY A 8 -7.06 -5.44 27.83
CA GLY A 8 -6.29 -5.04 29.01
C GLY A 8 -5.20 -6.03 29.41
N GLU A 9 -4.93 -7.04 28.58
CA GLU A 9 -3.83 -8.01 28.81
C GLU A 9 -2.45 -7.38 28.72
N VAL A 10 -2.32 -6.30 27.96
CA VAL A 10 -1.10 -5.48 27.80
C VAL A 10 -1.49 -4.02 27.99
N SER A 11 -0.77 -3.31 28.84
CA SER A 11 -0.98 -1.88 29.03
C SER A 11 -0.46 -1.07 27.82
N PRO A 12 -1.03 0.12 27.54
CA PRO A 12 -0.51 1.01 26.50
C PRO A 12 0.97 1.39 26.68
N ALA A 13 1.42 1.52 27.91
CA ALA A 13 2.82 1.85 28.23
C ALA A 13 3.77 0.69 27.90
N GLU A 14 3.42 -0.53 28.25
CA GLU A 14 4.18 -1.74 27.92
C GLU A 14 4.28 -1.93 26.39
N ALA A 15 3.16 -1.77 25.67
CA ALA A 15 3.15 -1.86 24.21
C ALA A 15 4.02 -0.77 23.56
N MET A 16 4.01 0.44 24.11
CA MET A 16 4.84 1.54 23.62
C MET A 16 6.33 1.29 23.86
N VAL A 17 6.70 0.88 25.07
CA VAL A 17 8.10 0.54 25.40
C VAL A 17 8.59 -0.60 24.51
N PHE A 18 7.80 -1.66 24.36
CA PHE A 18 8.13 -2.77 23.48
C PHE A 18 8.37 -2.31 22.04
N GLY A 19 7.48 -1.47 21.49
CA GLY A 19 7.63 -0.92 20.13
C GLY A 19 8.86 -0.04 19.97
N LEU A 20 9.18 0.80 20.97
CA LEU A 20 10.37 1.65 20.95
C LEU A 20 11.66 0.82 21.02
N VAL A 21 11.70 -0.19 21.87
CA VAL A 21 12.84 -1.11 22.00
C VAL A 21 13.07 -1.85 20.69
N LEU A 22 12.01 -2.43 20.09
CA LEU A 22 12.13 -3.12 18.80
C LEU A 22 12.60 -2.17 17.69
N GLY A 23 12.09 -0.95 17.64
CA GLY A 23 12.51 0.07 16.69
C GLY A 23 13.99 0.42 16.84
N ALA A 24 14.44 0.67 18.08
CA ALA A 24 15.84 0.98 18.37
C ALA A 24 16.77 -0.21 18.02
N LEU A 25 16.39 -1.43 18.39
CA LEU A 25 17.14 -2.64 18.03
C LEU A 25 17.22 -2.85 16.52
N SER A 26 16.13 -2.61 15.80
CA SER A 26 16.09 -2.71 14.35
C SER A 26 17.07 -1.72 13.68
N ILE A 27 17.06 -0.46 14.11
CA ILE A 27 17.98 0.56 13.57
C ILE A 27 19.43 0.21 13.92
N ALA A 28 19.70 -0.18 15.16
CA ALA A 28 21.04 -0.59 15.60
C ALA A 28 21.54 -1.81 14.80
N TRP A 29 20.67 -2.80 14.58
CA TRP A 29 20.98 -3.98 13.76
C TRP A 29 21.44 -3.59 12.36
N PHE A 30 20.67 -2.75 11.65
CA PHE A 30 21.05 -2.32 10.32
C PHE A 30 22.33 -1.45 10.33
N ALA A 31 22.50 -0.59 11.32
CA ALA A 31 23.68 0.28 11.41
C ALA A 31 24.98 -0.48 11.67
N VAL A 32 24.93 -1.52 12.50
CA VAL A 32 26.12 -2.26 12.93
C VAL A 32 26.43 -3.44 12.01
N LEU A 33 25.39 -4.16 11.57
CA LEU A 33 25.59 -5.45 10.86
C LEU A 33 25.35 -5.34 9.34
N VAL A 34 24.80 -4.24 8.85
CA VAL A 34 24.48 -4.09 7.42
C VAL A 34 25.15 -2.84 6.86
N ASN A 35 24.49 -1.69 6.89
CA ASN A 35 25.06 -0.40 6.51
C ASN A 35 24.20 0.76 7.00
N PHE A 36 24.80 1.96 7.02
CA PHE A 36 24.14 3.17 7.51
C PHE A 36 22.95 3.63 6.62
N VAL A 37 23.00 3.36 5.30
CA VAL A 37 21.89 3.73 4.39
C VAL A 37 20.63 2.97 4.76
N ALA A 38 20.74 1.64 4.94
CA ALA A 38 19.64 0.80 5.37
C ALA A 38 19.12 1.21 6.76
N ALA A 39 20.01 1.58 7.69
CA ALA A 39 19.61 2.07 9.02
C ALA A 39 18.80 3.37 8.95
N TRP A 40 19.23 4.36 8.16
CA TRP A 40 18.52 5.61 7.95
C TRP A 40 17.15 5.40 7.27
N LEU A 41 17.09 4.52 6.28
CA LEU A 41 15.82 4.16 5.63
C LEU A 41 14.88 3.45 6.59
N THR A 42 15.40 2.62 7.50
CA THR A 42 14.61 1.97 8.55
C THR A 42 14.06 3.00 9.53
N LEU A 43 14.86 3.97 9.98
CA LEU A 43 14.39 5.07 10.81
C LEU A 43 13.32 5.89 10.07
N ALA A 44 13.55 6.23 8.80
CA ALA A 44 12.58 6.96 7.98
C ALA A 44 11.27 6.17 7.82
N ALA A 45 11.31 4.87 7.64
CA ALA A 45 10.13 4.01 7.56
C ALA A 45 9.31 4.02 8.86
N ILE A 46 9.98 3.91 10.02
CA ILE A 46 9.34 3.98 11.33
C ILE A 46 8.67 5.34 11.53
N LEU A 47 9.36 6.44 11.24
CA LEU A 47 8.82 7.79 11.38
C LEU A 47 7.64 8.03 10.42
N LEU A 48 7.76 7.57 9.17
CA LEU A 48 6.70 7.67 8.17
C LEU A 48 5.44 6.91 8.60
N TYR A 49 5.59 5.70 9.13
CA TYR A 49 4.46 4.88 9.56
C TYR A 49 3.86 5.36 10.88
N VAL A 50 4.69 5.59 11.91
CA VAL A 50 4.21 5.91 13.26
C VAL A 50 3.74 7.35 13.32
N VAL A 51 4.59 8.31 12.93
CA VAL A 51 4.29 9.73 13.09
C VAL A 51 3.40 10.21 11.96
N PHE A 52 3.86 10.12 10.71
CA PHE A 52 3.12 10.65 9.57
C PHE A 52 1.80 9.94 9.34
N TYR A 53 1.84 8.62 9.15
CA TYR A 53 0.63 7.88 8.83
C TYR A 53 -0.30 7.74 10.05
N THR A 54 0.18 7.18 11.16
CA THR A 54 -0.71 6.79 12.26
C THR A 54 -1.22 7.99 13.05
N ILE A 55 -0.34 8.95 13.39
CA ILE A 55 -0.71 10.09 14.24
C ILE A 55 -1.33 11.21 13.39
N VAL A 56 -0.73 11.55 12.25
CA VAL A 56 -1.14 12.74 11.50
C VAL A 56 -2.21 12.42 10.46
N LEU A 57 -2.01 11.45 9.56
CA LEU A 57 -2.82 11.31 8.35
C LEU A 57 -4.03 10.40 8.51
N LYS A 58 -3.90 9.31 9.27
CA LYS A 58 -4.90 8.23 9.32
C LYS A 58 -6.34 8.71 9.58
N ARG A 59 -6.50 9.75 10.40
CA ARG A 59 -7.82 10.30 10.76
C ARG A 59 -8.12 11.66 10.11
N ARG A 60 -7.21 12.19 9.29
CA ARG A 60 -7.34 13.56 8.74
C ARG A 60 -7.54 13.60 7.23
N THR A 61 -7.21 12.54 6.52
CA THR A 61 -7.31 12.53 5.05
C THR A 61 -7.95 11.25 4.52
N SER A 62 -8.72 11.39 3.44
CA SER A 62 -9.26 10.26 2.68
C SER A 62 -8.19 9.51 1.87
N GLN A 63 -7.04 10.17 1.63
CA GLN A 63 -5.88 9.58 0.95
C GLN A 63 -4.92 8.88 1.93
N ASN A 64 -5.40 8.53 3.12
CA ASN A 64 -4.60 7.88 4.16
C ASN A 64 -3.95 6.57 3.69
N ILE A 65 -4.61 5.81 2.81
CA ILE A 65 -4.07 4.58 2.22
C ILE A 65 -2.90 4.87 1.28
N VAL A 66 -2.98 5.92 0.47
CA VAL A 66 -1.90 6.31 -0.44
C VAL A 66 -0.64 6.64 0.36
N TRP A 67 -0.76 7.51 1.34
CA TRP A 67 0.38 7.90 2.18
C TRP A 67 0.85 6.77 3.11
N GLY A 68 -0.08 5.95 3.62
CA GLY A 68 0.27 4.74 4.37
C GLY A 68 0.99 3.70 3.51
N GLY A 69 0.64 3.64 2.22
CA GLY A 69 1.33 2.83 1.21
C GLY A 69 2.81 3.18 1.08
N ALA A 70 3.16 4.47 1.16
CA ALA A 70 4.57 4.89 1.11
C ALA A 70 5.40 4.22 2.23
N ALA A 71 4.86 4.12 3.45
CA ALA A 71 5.54 3.40 4.54
C ALA A 71 5.67 1.89 4.24
N GLY A 72 4.63 1.29 3.63
CA GLY A 72 4.62 -0.12 3.21
C GLY A 72 5.60 -0.44 2.08
N CYS A 73 6.05 0.56 1.32
CA CYS A 73 7.02 0.41 0.23
C CYS A 73 8.48 0.55 0.70
N MET A 74 8.71 1.10 1.90
CA MET A 74 10.07 1.32 2.43
C MET A 74 10.93 0.04 2.51
N PRO A 75 10.39 -1.15 2.80
CA PRO A 75 11.16 -2.39 2.78
C PRO A 75 11.89 -2.66 1.47
N VAL A 76 11.35 -2.20 0.34
CA VAL A 76 12.01 -2.32 -0.98
C VAL A 76 13.33 -1.55 -0.99
N LEU A 77 13.31 -0.28 -0.53
CA LEU A 77 14.51 0.56 -0.47
C LEU A 77 15.50 0.06 0.57
N ILE A 78 15.01 -0.39 1.73
CA ILE A 78 15.82 -0.95 2.80
C ILE A 78 16.54 -2.21 2.31
N GLY A 79 15.81 -3.16 1.72
CA GLY A 79 16.37 -4.40 1.19
C GLY A 79 17.38 -4.17 0.06
N TRP A 80 17.06 -3.25 -0.86
CA TRP A 80 17.97 -2.88 -1.94
C TRP A 80 19.27 -2.30 -1.39
N SER A 81 19.18 -1.30 -0.53
CA SER A 81 20.34 -0.65 0.06
C SER A 81 21.16 -1.58 0.97
N ALA A 82 20.51 -2.54 1.61
CA ALA A 82 21.19 -3.54 2.42
C ALA A 82 22.18 -4.39 1.61
N VAL A 83 21.84 -4.68 0.35
CA VAL A 83 22.67 -5.50 -0.56
C VAL A 83 23.67 -4.64 -1.34
N THR A 84 23.23 -3.49 -1.86
CA THR A 84 24.04 -2.67 -2.79
C THR A 84 24.82 -1.55 -2.10
N GLY A 85 24.52 -1.27 -0.83
CA GLY A 85 25.14 -0.16 -0.09
C GLY A 85 24.53 1.22 -0.40
N GLY A 86 23.61 1.33 -1.36
CA GLY A 86 23.02 2.60 -1.80
C GLY A 86 21.64 2.42 -2.43
N LEU A 87 21.19 3.47 -3.10
CA LEU A 87 19.95 3.47 -3.89
C LEU A 87 20.27 3.83 -5.34
N ASP A 88 19.54 3.21 -6.26
CA ASP A 88 19.56 3.55 -7.68
C ASP A 88 18.12 3.69 -8.23
N TRP A 89 18.02 3.97 -9.53
CA TRP A 89 16.72 4.15 -10.19
C TRP A 89 15.85 2.90 -10.17
N ALA A 90 16.43 1.70 -10.22
CA ALA A 90 15.68 0.45 -10.17
C ALA A 90 15.00 0.29 -8.81
N ALA A 91 15.67 0.61 -7.71
CA ALA A 91 15.07 0.61 -6.38
C ALA A 91 13.89 1.58 -6.26
N LEU A 92 14.03 2.78 -6.83
CA LEU A 92 12.98 3.80 -6.83
C LEU A 92 11.78 3.38 -7.69
N VAL A 93 12.01 2.75 -8.83
CA VAL A 93 10.93 2.22 -9.68
C VAL A 93 10.21 1.07 -8.97
N LEU A 94 10.92 0.15 -8.33
CA LEU A 94 10.33 -0.92 -7.52
C LEU A 94 9.49 -0.38 -6.37
N PHE A 95 9.99 0.64 -5.65
CA PHE A 95 9.22 1.37 -4.64
C PHE A 95 7.94 1.95 -5.26
N GLY A 96 8.05 2.60 -6.42
CA GLY A 96 6.93 3.19 -7.16
C GLY A 96 5.87 2.16 -7.56
N ILE A 97 6.26 0.96 -7.98
CA ILE A 97 5.34 -0.13 -8.32
C ILE A 97 4.49 -0.50 -7.09
N ILE A 98 5.11 -0.76 -5.94
CA ILE A 98 4.39 -1.13 -4.71
C ILE A 98 3.53 0.02 -4.20
N PHE A 99 4.04 1.27 -4.30
CA PHE A 99 3.28 2.46 -3.92
C PHE A 99 2.00 2.62 -4.76
N LEU A 100 2.11 2.50 -6.08
CA LEU A 100 0.98 2.60 -7.00
C LEU A 100 0.04 1.38 -6.93
N TRP A 101 0.55 0.21 -6.54
CA TRP A 101 -0.25 -0.98 -6.32
C TRP A 101 -1.13 -0.89 -5.06
N THR A 102 -0.68 -0.17 -4.04
CA THR A 102 -1.37 -0.14 -2.73
C THR A 102 -2.83 0.35 -2.80
N PRO A 103 -3.19 1.46 -3.50
CA PRO A 103 -4.58 1.89 -3.57
C PRO A 103 -5.52 0.89 -4.27
N PRO A 104 -5.24 0.38 -5.47
CA PRO A 104 -6.15 -0.56 -6.13
C PRO A 104 -6.19 -1.93 -5.45
N HIS A 105 -5.21 -2.28 -4.63
CA HIS A 105 -5.23 -3.47 -3.78
C HIS A 105 -6.14 -3.28 -2.55
N TYR A 106 -6.00 -2.15 -1.85
CA TYR A 106 -6.60 -1.95 -0.53
C TYR A 106 -7.99 -1.30 -0.57
N TRP A 107 -8.26 -0.39 -1.51
CA TRP A 107 -9.59 0.24 -1.58
C TRP A 107 -10.74 -0.73 -1.84
N PRO A 108 -10.61 -1.79 -2.64
CA PRO A 108 -11.66 -2.81 -2.76
C PRO A 108 -12.04 -3.43 -1.43
N LEU A 109 -11.04 -3.73 -0.60
CA LEU A 109 -11.25 -4.24 0.75
C LEU A 109 -11.94 -3.21 1.64
N SER A 110 -11.53 -1.95 1.58
CA SER A 110 -12.18 -0.88 2.35
C SER A 110 -13.56 -0.50 1.85
N MET A 111 -13.91 -0.73 0.58
CA MET A 111 -15.29 -0.66 0.07
C MET A 111 -16.18 -1.68 0.76
N ARG A 112 -15.71 -2.91 0.91
CA ARG A 112 -16.44 -3.99 1.60
C ARG A 112 -16.66 -3.70 3.08
N PHE A 113 -15.68 -3.11 3.76
CA PHE A 113 -15.72 -2.80 5.19
C PHE A 113 -16.00 -1.32 5.48
N ARG A 114 -16.70 -0.65 4.56
CA ARG A 114 -16.98 0.78 4.64
C ARG A 114 -17.60 1.19 5.97
N ASP A 115 -18.60 0.45 6.43
CA ASP A 115 -19.35 0.77 7.65
C ASP A 115 -18.50 0.63 8.91
N ASP A 116 -17.59 -0.37 8.94
CA ASP A 116 -16.65 -0.54 10.04
C ASP A 116 -15.65 0.62 10.13
N TYR A 117 -15.16 1.12 8.97
CA TYR A 117 -14.29 2.29 8.92
C TYR A 117 -15.02 3.58 9.31
N ALA A 118 -16.27 3.74 8.87
CA ALA A 118 -17.10 4.87 9.26
C ALA A 118 -17.36 4.87 10.76
N ALA A 119 -17.72 3.73 11.35
CA ALA A 119 -17.91 3.57 12.80
C ALA A 119 -16.63 3.84 13.61
N ALA A 120 -15.46 3.55 13.04
CA ALA A 120 -14.17 3.83 13.66
C ALA A 120 -13.69 5.30 13.49
N GLY A 121 -14.46 6.14 12.80
CA GLY A 121 -14.11 7.54 12.50
C GLY A 121 -12.89 7.69 11.60
N VAL A 122 -12.62 6.70 10.73
CA VAL A 122 -11.52 6.74 9.76
C VAL A 122 -12.07 7.14 8.40
N PRO A 123 -11.71 8.32 7.86
CA PRO A 123 -12.26 8.85 6.61
C PRO A 123 -11.59 8.20 5.38
N MET A 124 -11.71 6.87 5.25
CA MET A 124 -11.23 6.16 4.07
C MET A 124 -11.92 6.69 2.81
N LEU A 125 -11.23 6.68 1.67
CA LEU A 125 -11.82 7.18 0.42
C LEU A 125 -13.21 6.56 0.14
N PRO A 126 -13.45 5.24 0.28
CA PRO A 126 -14.79 4.68 0.11
C PRO A 126 -15.83 5.12 1.14
N VAL A 127 -15.42 5.66 2.30
CA VAL A 127 -16.34 6.19 3.32
C VAL A 127 -16.85 7.56 2.91
N VAL A 128 -15.97 8.41 2.35
CA VAL A 128 -16.27 9.83 2.06
C VAL A 128 -16.61 10.08 0.59
N ALA A 129 -16.29 9.15 -0.31
CA ALA A 129 -16.53 9.27 -1.74
C ALA A 129 -17.44 8.14 -2.25
N GLY A 130 -18.19 8.44 -3.33
CA GLY A 130 -19.00 7.42 -4.01
C GLY A 130 -18.18 6.37 -4.74
N GLU A 131 -18.80 5.21 -4.99
CA GLU A 131 -18.15 4.06 -5.66
C GLU A 131 -17.52 4.42 -7.00
N LYS A 132 -18.15 5.30 -7.79
CA LYS A 132 -17.62 5.78 -9.08
C LYS A 132 -16.24 6.44 -8.93
N ARG A 133 -16.09 7.34 -7.96
CA ARG A 133 -14.82 8.04 -7.72
C ARG A 133 -13.74 7.07 -7.24
N VAL A 134 -14.07 6.20 -6.32
CA VAL A 134 -13.12 5.17 -5.82
C VAL A 134 -12.65 4.29 -6.97
N ALA A 135 -13.58 3.78 -7.77
CA ALA A 135 -13.25 2.91 -8.90
C ALA A 135 -12.44 3.64 -9.99
N SER A 136 -12.71 4.93 -10.27
CA SER A 136 -11.92 5.71 -11.24
C SER A 136 -10.48 5.94 -10.74
N GLU A 137 -10.28 6.26 -9.47
CA GLU A 137 -8.95 6.38 -8.89
C GLU A 137 -8.20 5.03 -8.92
N MET A 138 -8.89 3.91 -8.64
CA MET A 138 -8.29 2.58 -8.76
C MET A 138 -7.80 2.27 -10.17
N VAL A 139 -8.57 2.62 -11.20
CA VAL A 139 -8.12 2.45 -12.61
C VAL A 139 -6.89 3.31 -12.89
N ALA A 140 -6.89 4.57 -12.46
CA ALA A 140 -5.76 5.47 -12.67
C ALA A 140 -4.47 4.93 -12.00
N TYR A 141 -4.55 4.49 -10.76
CA TYR A 141 -3.42 3.88 -10.04
C TYR A 141 -2.96 2.56 -10.68
N ALA A 142 -3.89 1.71 -11.14
CA ALA A 142 -3.55 0.46 -11.82
C ALA A 142 -2.80 0.72 -13.12
N VAL A 143 -3.26 1.69 -13.93
CA VAL A 143 -2.57 2.09 -15.18
C VAL A 143 -1.18 2.66 -14.87
N ALA A 144 -1.07 3.55 -13.89
CA ALA A 144 0.20 4.13 -13.47
C ALA A 144 1.18 3.05 -12.95
N MET A 145 0.67 2.07 -12.19
CA MET A 145 1.46 0.94 -11.71
C MET A 145 2.02 0.10 -12.87
N VAL A 146 1.18 -0.22 -13.86
CA VAL A 146 1.63 -0.98 -15.05
C VAL A 146 2.68 -0.18 -15.83
N ALA A 147 2.46 1.12 -16.05
CA ALA A 147 3.44 1.99 -16.68
C ALA A 147 4.77 2.01 -15.91
N CYS A 148 4.71 2.16 -14.58
CA CYS A 148 5.89 2.10 -13.71
C CYS A 148 6.60 0.74 -13.81
N SER A 149 5.85 -0.37 -13.85
CA SER A 149 6.42 -1.71 -14.04
C SER A 149 7.14 -1.86 -15.39
N LEU A 150 6.61 -1.26 -16.46
CA LEU A 150 7.28 -1.26 -17.76
C LEU A 150 8.55 -0.38 -17.80
N ILE A 151 8.62 0.69 -16.99
CA ILE A 151 9.82 1.51 -16.83
C ILE A 151 10.97 0.68 -16.23
N LEU A 152 10.67 -0.33 -15.42
CA LEU A 152 11.68 -1.21 -14.85
C LEU A 152 12.47 -2.00 -15.94
N ILE A 153 11.90 -2.17 -17.14
CA ILE A 153 12.57 -2.89 -18.23
C ILE A 153 13.90 -2.21 -18.61
N PRO A 154 13.93 -0.93 -19.04
CA PRO A 154 15.18 -0.25 -19.37
C PRO A 154 16.00 0.10 -18.12
N VAL A 155 15.37 0.42 -17.00
CA VAL A 155 16.06 0.90 -15.80
C VAL A 155 16.71 -0.24 -15.02
N GLY A 156 16.05 -1.38 -14.92
CA GLY A 156 16.52 -2.57 -14.21
C GLY A 156 17.15 -3.63 -15.10
N GLY A 157 17.24 -3.39 -16.42
CA GLY A 157 17.79 -4.35 -17.37
C GLY A 157 16.96 -5.64 -17.47
N MET A 158 15.64 -5.54 -17.32
CA MET A 158 14.74 -6.70 -17.30
C MET A 158 14.63 -7.31 -18.71
N GLY A 159 14.73 -8.64 -18.78
CA GLY A 159 14.59 -9.40 -20.03
C GLY A 159 13.17 -9.50 -20.53
N TRP A 160 13.00 -10.00 -21.76
CA TRP A 160 11.71 -10.14 -22.43
C TRP A 160 10.71 -11.00 -21.65
N GLY A 161 11.17 -12.01 -20.89
CA GLY A 161 10.30 -12.83 -20.04
C GLY A 161 9.54 -11.97 -18.99
N TYR A 162 10.25 -11.07 -18.31
CA TYR A 162 9.62 -10.09 -17.42
C TYR A 162 8.63 -9.20 -18.17
N THR A 163 9.03 -8.69 -19.34
CA THR A 163 8.20 -7.80 -20.16
C THR A 163 6.85 -8.43 -20.51
N VAL A 164 6.85 -9.70 -20.96
CA VAL A 164 5.62 -10.43 -21.31
C VAL A 164 4.74 -10.62 -20.07
N ILE A 165 5.32 -11.10 -18.97
CA ILE A 165 4.55 -11.34 -17.74
C ILE A 165 3.98 -10.04 -17.19
N ALA A 166 4.77 -8.98 -17.11
CA ALA A 166 4.33 -7.66 -16.62
C ALA A 166 3.22 -7.06 -17.49
N ALA A 167 3.33 -7.19 -18.82
CA ALA A 167 2.32 -6.72 -19.74
C ALA A 167 1.00 -7.51 -19.61
N LEU A 168 1.06 -8.84 -19.61
CA LEU A 168 -0.14 -9.69 -19.54
C LEU A 168 -0.86 -9.54 -18.18
N SER A 169 -0.12 -9.60 -17.07
CA SER A 169 -0.69 -9.43 -15.73
C SER A 169 -1.22 -8.01 -15.52
N GLY A 170 -0.50 -7.01 -16.05
CA GLY A 170 -0.92 -5.61 -16.02
C GLY A 170 -2.21 -5.36 -16.79
N ILE A 171 -2.31 -5.86 -18.03
CA ILE A 171 -3.54 -5.77 -18.84
C ILE A 171 -4.71 -6.44 -18.12
N TRP A 172 -4.50 -7.63 -17.60
CA TRP A 172 -5.49 -8.34 -16.81
C TRP A 172 -5.96 -7.54 -15.60
N PHE A 173 -5.03 -6.99 -14.81
CA PHE A 173 -5.37 -6.22 -13.62
C PHE A 173 -6.14 -4.94 -13.96
N VAL A 174 -5.69 -4.18 -14.96
CA VAL A 174 -6.41 -2.99 -15.46
C VAL A 174 -7.80 -3.36 -15.96
N TYR A 175 -7.95 -4.47 -16.70
CA TYR A 175 -9.25 -4.97 -17.14
C TYR A 175 -10.21 -5.21 -15.96
N VAL A 176 -9.74 -5.85 -14.89
CA VAL A 176 -10.55 -6.14 -13.71
C VAL A 176 -10.96 -4.83 -13.00
N CYS A 177 -10.06 -3.85 -12.90
CA CYS A 177 -10.36 -2.51 -12.36
C CYS A 177 -11.39 -1.76 -13.23
N VAL A 178 -11.24 -1.78 -14.56
CA VAL A 178 -12.20 -1.16 -15.50
C VAL A 178 -13.57 -1.83 -15.41
N LYS A 179 -13.62 -3.15 -15.25
CA LYS A 179 -14.88 -3.87 -15.05
C LYS A 179 -15.60 -3.39 -13.78
N LEU A 180 -14.87 -3.21 -12.68
CA LEU A 180 -15.43 -2.64 -11.45
C LEU A 180 -15.93 -1.20 -11.67
N TYR A 181 -15.15 -0.37 -12.39
CA TYR A 181 -15.53 1.00 -12.71
C TYR A 181 -16.83 1.04 -13.52
N ARG A 182 -17.01 0.17 -14.52
CA ARG A 182 -18.25 0.10 -15.32
C ARG A 182 -19.46 -0.22 -14.46
N LEU A 183 -19.33 -1.14 -13.49
CA LEU A 183 -20.38 -1.44 -12.52
C LEU A 183 -20.70 -0.24 -11.61
N ALA A 184 -19.67 0.48 -11.17
CA ALA A 184 -19.83 1.64 -10.29
C ALA A 184 -20.45 2.87 -11.00
N VAL A 185 -20.38 2.95 -12.33
CA VAL A 185 -20.98 4.04 -13.13
C VAL A 185 -22.42 3.73 -13.52
N ASP A 186 -22.81 2.46 -13.61
CA ASP A 186 -24.15 2.03 -14.01
C ASP A 186 -25.17 2.35 -12.88
N PRO A 187 -26.16 3.25 -13.11
CA PRO A 187 -27.14 3.61 -12.10
C PRO A 187 -27.98 2.43 -11.60
N GLN A 188 -28.18 1.40 -12.44
CA GLN A 188 -28.95 0.20 -12.07
C GLN A 188 -28.18 -0.76 -11.18
N GLN A 189 -26.85 -0.59 -11.06
CA GLN A 189 -25.94 -1.47 -10.33
C GLN A 189 -25.23 -0.77 -9.16
N GLN A 190 -25.69 0.43 -8.79
CA GLN A 190 -25.16 1.14 -7.63
C GLN A 190 -25.32 0.31 -6.34
N GLY A 191 -24.26 0.25 -5.53
CA GLY A 191 -24.20 -0.57 -4.32
C GLY A 191 -23.79 -2.03 -4.53
N ILE A 192 -23.72 -2.50 -5.80
CA ILE A 192 -23.22 -3.85 -6.11
C ILE A 192 -21.70 -3.86 -6.20
N ALA A 193 -21.09 -2.78 -6.69
CA ALA A 193 -19.64 -2.68 -6.89
C ALA A 193 -18.85 -2.89 -5.59
N SER A 194 -19.35 -2.43 -4.45
CA SER A 194 -18.73 -2.56 -3.12
C SER A 194 -18.78 -3.98 -2.52
N ARG A 195 -19.44 -4.93 -3.18
CA ARG A 195 -19.60 -6.31 -2.69
C ARG A 195 -18.59 -7.28 -3.34
N ALA A 196 -19.09 -8.38 -3.92
CA ALA A 196 -18.24 -9.40 -4.56
C ALA A 196 -17.34 -8.88 -5.69
N PRO A 197 -17.79 -7.89 -6.55
CA PRO A 197 -16.90 -7.33 -7.57
C PRO A 197 -15.66 -6.64 -7.01
N ALA A 198 -15.78 -5.87 -5.92
CA ALA A 198 -14.63 -5.25 -5.26
C ALA A 198 -13.62 -6.30 -4.78
N MET A 199 -14.08 -7.38 -4.16
CA MET A 199 -13.20 -8.45 -3.70
C MET A 199 -12.46 -9.17 -4.84
N LYS A 200 -13.06 -9.25 -6.05
CA LYS A 200 -12.36 -9.79 -7.23
C LYS A 200 -11.15 -8.94 -7.62
N VAL A 201 -11.24 -7.61 -7.50
CA VAL A 201 -10.08 -6.71 -7.75
C VAL A 201 -9.00 -6.95 -6.70
N SER A 202 -9.38 -7.02 -5.42
CA SER A 202 -8.41 -7.29 -4.33
C SER A 202 -7.70 -8.63 -4.53
N HIS A 203 -8.41 -9.69 -4.91
CA HIS A 203 -7.80 -10.99 -5.20
C HIS A 203 -6.91 -10.94 -6.44
N ALA A 204 -7.38 -10.32 -7.54
CA ALA A 204 -6.61 -10.21 -8.78
C ALA A 204 -5.29 -9.41 -8.59
N SER A 205 -5.19 -8.60 -7.55
CA SER A 205 -3.99 -7.82 -7.25
C SER A 205 -2.87 -8.63 -6.58
N ILE A 206 -3.16 -9.86 -6.13
CA ILE A 206 -2.21 -10.76 -5.44
C ILE A 206 -1.99 -12.09 -6.18
N THR A 207 -2.66 -12.30 -7.32
CA THR A 207 -2.46 -13.43 -8.23
C THR A 207 -1.54 -13.07 -9.38
#